data_c48ecc9d6bceb301a9d825609c4f0b47
#
_entry.id   c48ecc9d6bceb301a9d825609c4f0b47
#
_cell.length_a   1.000
_cell.length_b   1.000
_cell.length_c   1.000
_cell.angle_alpha   90.00
_cell.angle_beta   90.00
_cell.angle_gamma   90.00
#
_symmetry.space_group_name_H-M   'P 1'
#
loop_
_entity.id
_entity.type
_entity.pdbx_description
1 polymer ?
#
loop_
_entity_poly.entity_id
_entity_poly.type
_entity_poly.pdbx_seq_one_letter_code
_entity_poly.pdbx_strand_id
1 'polypeptide(L)'
;MSPFPHSSYRPGQREAIESIEAAFAAGKRFVILEAPTGAGKSAIAVTLARRAGNSYVVTAQKMLQDQYVREHPDLAVMKGRSNYPCLIAPTHAAAAPCIAGRKLPECEECPYFTAKDVAMAASNTIMNYAYYLAELNYSGGFTDRDLLVLDEAHNAESALMGFAQTGLSDADLARIGSAMRLPQVFEEHAWFDFAEQVLPELGLRGAALEEEARSVPHASDHSLGLLRAKQFVDSAARRLRHMLASEADGSVEWVVEHWRNASGQGVAFKPVSVSAFAEEFLFTHARRVLLMSATILDPPTYMRALGINEEDCEVVTVGSSFPARNRPILLRPSARLTRHHLEADLPRLTDAVARIIEEHPTEKGVIHAHSYRIAAHLARMLPEAQRGRIISHVDSSGRDAALQAHLQSPDATVLLTPSMTEGINLDGDNARFQVLCKIPYPYLGDAQVRARTDRDPDW
;
A
#
# COMPACT_ATOMS: atom_id res chain seq x y z
N MET A 1 -1.54 -1.98 -33.37
CA MET A 1 -2.30 -2.95 -32.49
C MET A 1 -3.53 -2.25 -31.96
N SER A 2 -4.64 -2.98 -31.71
CA SER A 2 -5.80 -2.41 -31.04
C SER A 2 -5.39 -1.95 -29.64
N PRO A 3 -5.80 -0.75 -29.16
CA PRO A 3 -5.55 -0.34 -27.78
C PRO A 3 -6.14 -1.31 -26.75
N PHE A 4 -7.29 -1.92 -27.06
CA PHE A 4 -7.94 -2.91 -26.21
C PHE A 4 -7.20 -4.27 -26.28
N PRO A 5 -6.84 -4.88 -25.12
CA PRO A 5 -5.94 -6.04 -25.11
C PRO A 5 -6.58 -7.37 -25.49
N HIS A 6 -7.91 -7.47 -25.55
CA HIS A 6 -8.62 -8.70 -25.85
C HIS A 6 -9.39 -8.62 -27.16
N SER A 7 -9.84 -9.77 -27.67
CA SER A 7 -10.66 -9.85 -28.91
C SER A 7 -12.08 -9.32 -28.76
N SER A 8 -12.60 -9.27 -27.52
CA SER A 8 -13.96 -8.80 -27.21
C SER A 8 -14.02 -8.14 -25.85
N TYR A 9 -14.96 -7.21 -25.70
CA TYR A 9 -15.24 -6.54 -24.44
C TYR A 9 -16.12 -7.43 -23.55
N ARG A 10 -15.89 -7.37 -22.24
CA ARG A 10 -16.86 -7.85 -21.26
C ARG A 10 -18.01 -6.84 -21.14
N PRO A 11 -19.18 -7.27 -20.62
CA PRO A 11 -20.31 -6.35 -20.40
C PRO A 11 -19.89 -5.11 -19.60
N GLY A 12 -20.26 -3.94 -20.08
CA GLY A 12 -19.98 -2.64 -19.46
C GLY A 12 -18.57 -2.08 -19.68
N GLN A 13 -17.60 -2.85 -20.22
CA GLN A 13 -16.25 -2.35 -20.41
C GLN A 13 -16.14 -1.27 -21.49
N ARG A 14 -16.80 -1.46 -22.62
CA ARG A 14 -16.77 -0.49 -23.71
C ARG A 14 -17.43 0.82 -23.26
N GLU A 15 -18.60 0.73 -22.69
CA GLU A 15 -19.38 1.85 -22.17
C GLU A 15 -18.59 2.63 -21.11
N ALA A 16 -17.89 1.92 -20.20
CA ALA A 16 -17.04 2.54 -19.21
C ALA A 16 -15.88 3.32 -19.85
N ILE A 17 -15.17 2.72 -20.83
CA ILE A 17 -14.08 3.38 -21.54
C ILE A 17 -14.59 4.64 -22.25
N GLU A 18 -15.71 4.55 -22.97
CA GLU A 18 -16.32 5.68 -23.68
C GLU A 18 -16.76 6.79 -22.72
N SER A 19 -17.36 6.42 -21.57
CA SER A 19 -17.77 7.40 -20.54
C SER A 19 -16.58 8.12 -19.91
N ILE A 20 -15.49 7.39 -19.60
CA ILE A 20 -14.26 7.96 -19.05
C ILE A 20 -13.63 8.94 -20.05
N GLU A 21 -13.54 8.57 -21.32
CA GLU A 21 -13.00 9.43 -22.37
C GLU A 21 -13.87 10.68 -22.59
N ALA A 22 -15.19 10.51 -22.58
CA ALA A 22 -16.13 11.64 -22.68
C ALA A 22 -15.97 12.61 -21.51
N ALA A 23 -15.80 12.12 -20.27
CA ALA A 23 -15.56 12.97 -19.10
C ALA A 23 -14.25 13.77 -19.25
N PHE A 24 -13.16 13.11 -19.65
CA PHE A 24 -11.89 13.80 -19.90
C PHE A 24 -11.98 14.81 -21.06
N ALA A 25 -12.74 14.48 -22.10
CA ALA A 25 -12.97 15.41 -23.24
C ALA A 25 -13.84 16.62 -22.83
N ALA A 26 -14.75 16.44 -21.87
CA ALA A 26 -15.54 17.51 -21.25
C ALA A 26 -14.76 18.39 -20.28
N GLY A 27 -13.47 18.13 -20.07
CA GLY A 27 -12.58 18.93 -19.22
C GLY A 27 -12.46 18.43 -17.78
N LYS A 28 -13.09 17.31 -17.41
CA LYS A 28 -12.89 16.71 -16.09
C LYS A 28 -11.42 16.26 -15.95
N ARG A 29 -10.81 16.59 -14.83
CA ARG A 29 -9.44 16.16 -14.52
C ARG A 29 -9.40 14.78 -13.89
N PHE A 30 -10.40 14.47 -13.10
CA PHE A 30 -10.52 13.21 -12.36
C PHE A 30 -11.70 12.38 -12.87
N VAL A 31 -11.50 11.08 -12.97
CA VAL A 31 -12.59 10.13 -13.15
C VAL A 31 -12.43 9.00 -12.13
N ILE A 32 -13.49 8.74 -11.38
CA ILE A 32 -13.59 7.59 -10.47
C ILE A 32 -14.34 6.49 -11.20
N LEU A 33 -13.70 5.33 -11.38
CA LEU A 33 -14.33 4.13 -11.92
C LEU A 33 -14.60 3.14 -10.79
N GLU A 34 -15.85 2.96 -10.42
CA GLU A 34 -16.26 1.88 -9.56
C GLU A 34 -16.72 0.68 -10.41
N ALA A 35 -15.91 -0.38 -10.39
CA ALA A 35 -16.17 -1.58 -11.19
C ALA A 35 -15.84 -2.84 -10.37
N PRO A 36 -16.78 -3.80 -10.25
CA PRO A 36 -16.61 -4.98 -9.41
C PRO A 36 -15.45 -5.85 -9.88
N THR A 37 -14.96 -6.71 -8.97
CA THR A 37 -14.00 -7.76 -9.33
C THR A 37 -14.53 -8.59 -10.50
N GLY A 38 -13.69 -8.88 -11.47
CA GLY A 38 -14.06 -9.60 -12.68
C GLY A 38 -14.64 -8.73 -13.82
N ALA A 39 -14.92 -7.45 -13.59
CA ALA A 39 -15.33 -6.52 -14.67
C ALA A 39 -14.21 -6.25 -15.68
N GLY A 40 -12.95 -6.60 -15.35
CA GLY A 40 -11.78 -6.41 -16.22
C GLY A 40 -11.23 -4.99 -16.17
N LYS A 41 -11.10 -4.42 -14.96
CA LYS A 41 -10.50 -3.10 -14.69
C LYS A 41 -9.13 -2.94 -15.35
N SER A 42 -8.25 -3.95 -15.28
CA SER A 42 -6.92 -3.92 -15.89
C SER A 42 -6.98 -3.71 -17.41
N ALA A 43 -7.94 -4.34 -18.11
CA ALA A 43 -8.12 -4.12 -19.55
C ALA A 43 -8.60 -2.69 -19.86
N ILE A 44 -9.46 -2.11 -19.03
CA ILE A 44 -9.86 -0.69 -19.11
C ILE A 44 -8.64 0.21 -18.89
N ALA A 45 -7.88 -0.01 -17.82
CA ALA A 45 -6.66 0.73 -17.50
C ALA A 45 -5.67 0.77 -18.65
N VAL A 46 -5.30 -0.42 -19.17
CA VAL A 46 -4.34 -0.57 -20.23
C VAL A 46 -4.82 0.06 -21.54
N THR A 47 -6.12 -0.04 -21.83
CA THR A 47 -6.71 0.60 -23.01
C THR A 47 -6.56 2.11 -22.96
N LEU A 48 -6.92 2.72 -21.82
CA LEU A 48 -6.84 4.16 -21.64
C LEU A 48 -5.38 4.64 -21.59
N ALA A 49 -4.48 3.87 -20.95
CA ALA A 49 -3.05 4.14 -20.95
C ALA A 49 -2.46 4.17 -22.38
N ARG A 50 -2.79 3.16 -23.20
CA ARG A 50 -2.35 3.10 -24.61
C ARG A 50 -2.94 4.22 -25.46
N ARG A 51 -4.19 4.60 -25.24
CA ARG A 51 -4.84 5.72 -25.95
C ARG A 51 -4.26 7.07 -25.55
N ALA A 52 -3.90 7.24 -24.27
CA ALA A 52 -3.22 8.45 -23.82
C ALA A 52 -1.81 8.56 -24.41
N GLY A 53 -1.16 7.43 -24.72
CA GLY A 53 0.17 7.37 -25.32
C GLY A 53 1.30 7.78 -24.37
N ASN A 54 0.98 8.23 -23.16
CA ASN A 54 1.93 8.66 -22.14
C ASN A 54 1.27 8.57 -20.74
N SER A 55 1.58 7.49 -19.98
CA SER A 55 0.86 7.23 -18.73
C SER A 55 1.71 6.56 -17.66
N TYR A 56 1.26 6.75 -16.40
CA TYR A 56 1.61 5.91 -15.26
C TYR A 56 0.41 5.04 -14.88
N VAL A 57 0.67 3.76 -14.61
CA VAL A 57 -0.29 2.85 -13.98
C VAL A 57 0.27 2.49 -12.61
N VAL A 58 -0.45 2.83 -11.55
CA VAL A 58 0.00 2.64 -10.17
C VAL A 58 -0.90 1.64 -9.47
N THR A 59 -0.31 0.63 -8.84
CA THR A 59 -1.04 -0.45 -8.16
C THR A 59 -0.66 -0.53 -6.69
N ALA A 60 -1.52 -1.13 -5.87
CA ALA A 60 -1.26 -1.27 -4.45
C ALA A 60 -0.15 -2.30 -4.14
N GLN A 61 -0.06 -3.38 -4.91
CA GLN A 61 0.78 -4.54 -4.59
C GLN A 61 1.68 -4.97 -5.75
N LYS A 62 2.86 -5.53 -5.40
CA LYS A 62 3.82 -6.06 -6.37
C LYS A 62 3.25 -7.20 -7.23
N MET A 63 2.40 -8.06 -6.65
CA MET A 63 1.76 -9.15 -7.38
C MET A 63 0.89 -8.64 -8.53
N LEU A 64 0.20 -7.51 -8.35
CA LEU A 64 -0.57 -6.87 -9.41
C LEU A 64 0.34 -6.32 -10.50
N GLN A 65 1.50 -5.74 -10.18
CA GLN A 65 2.48 -5.34 -11.20
C GLN A 65 2.91 -6.53 -12.06
N ASP A 66 3.22 -7.68 -11.43
CA ASP A 66 3.64 -8.89 -12.15
C ASP A 66 2.51 -9.46 -13.02
N GLN A 67 1.27 -9.37 -12.57
CA GLN A 67 0.10 -9.74 -13.37
C GLN A 67 -0.04 -8.84 -14.60
N TYR A 68 0.01 -7.52 -14.41
CA TYR A 68 -0.09 -6.56 -15.53
C TYR A 68 0.98 -6.82 -16.60
N VAL A 69 2.23 -6.99 -16.21
CA VAL A 69 3.33 -7.22 -17.18
C VAL A 69 3.22 -8.56 -17.89
N ARG A 70 2.76 -9.59 -17.20
CA ARG A 70 2.52 -10.90 -17.80
C ARG A 70 1.39 -10.85 -18.84
N GLU A 71 0.32 -10.11 -18.56
CA GLU A 71 -0.83 -9.94 -19.45
C GLU A 71 -0.61 -8.87 -20.53
N HIS A 72 0.25 -7.88 -20.25
CA HIS A 72 0.52 -6.71 -21.10
C HIS A 72 2.03 -6.40 -21.16
N PRO A 73 2.81 -7.18 -21.91
CA PRO A 73 4.28 -7.08 -21.95
C PRO A 73 4.81 -5.82 -22.60
N ASP A 74 3.96 -4.98 -23.18
CA ASP A 74 4.28 -3.65 -23.70
C ASP A 74 4.36 -2.56 -22.61
N LEU A 75 3.93 -2.85 -21.38
CA LEU A 75 4.11 -1.96 -20.26
C LEU A 75 5.51 -2.12 -19.65
N ALA A 76 6.22 -1.03 -19.49
CA ALA A 76 7.47 -1.04 -18.72
C ALA A 76 7.17 -1.12 -17.23
N VAL A 77 7.84 -2.04 -16.52
CA VAL A 77 7.65 -2.18 -15.06
C VAL A 77 8.82 -1.58 -14.31
N MET A 78 8.50 -0.84 -13.23
CA MET A 78 9.50 -0.37 -12.29
C MET A 78 9.12 -0.76 -10.87
N LYS A 79 10.03 -1.45 -10.19
CA LYS A 79 9.88 -1.91 -8.80
C LYS A 79 10.87 -1.17 -7.90
N GLY A 80 10.62 -1.22 -6.59
CA GLY A 80 11.56 -0.69 -5.61
C GLY A 80 12.94 -1.37 -5.67
N ARG A 81 13.97 -0.66 -5.29
CA ARG A 81 15.40 -1.07 -5.34
C ARG A 81 15.68 -2.44 -4.72
N SER A 82 14.91 -2.87 -3.72
CA SER A 82 15.05 -4.19 -3.08
C SER A 82 14.73 -5.38 -4.00
N ASN A 83 14.14 -5.14 -5.18
CA ASN A 83 13.81 -6.20 -6.14
C ASN A 83 14.91 -6.44 -7.18
N TYR A 84 16.00 -5.68 -7.13
CA TYR A 84 17.09 -5.78 -8.08
C TYR A 84 18.40 -6.13 -7.37
N PRO A 85 19.17 -7.12 -7.83
CA PRO A 85 20.47 -7.46 -7.27
C PRO A 85 21.47 -6.33 -7.53
N CYS A 86 22.44 -6.15 -6.62
CA CYS A 86 23.60 -5.32 -6.85
C CYS A 86 24.71 -6.16 -7.46
N LEU A 87 25.34 -5.67 -8.54
CA LEU A 87 26.45 -6.38 -9.21
C LEU A 87 27.79 -6.18 -8.51
N ILE A 88 27.91 -5.14 -7.66
CA ILE A 88 29.17 -4.76 -7.00
C ILE A 88 29.28 -5.37 -5.60
N ALA A 89 28.14 -5.58 -4.93
CA ALA A 89 28.10 -6.10 -3.56
C ALA A 89 27.09 -7.26 -3.47
N PRO A 90 27.27 -8.24 -2.57
CA PRO A 90 26.37 -9.37 -2.39
C PRO A 90 25.08 -8.95 -1.66
N THR A 91 24.36 -8.02 -2.26
CA THR A 91 23.13 -7.40 -1.71
C THR A 91 22.20 -6.98 -2.83
N HIS A 92 21.11 -6.31 -2.50
CA HIS A 92 20.19 -5.69 -3.46
C HIS A 92 20.43 -4.18 -3.59
N ALA A 93 19.92 -3.57 -4.66
CA ALA A 93 20.14 -2.15 -4.97
C ALA A 93 19.68 -1.18 -3.87
N ALA A 94 18.76 -1.57 -2.97
CA ALA A 94 18.35 -0.76 -1.82
C ALA A 94 19.38 -0.74 -0.67
N ALA A 95 20.39 -1.60 -0.73
CA ALA A 95 21.49 -1.64 0.25
C ALA A 95 22.85 -1.44 -0.41
N ALA A 96 22.87 -1.01 -1.67
CA ALA A 96 24.05 -0.88 -2.52
C ALA A 96 24.74 0.50 -2.35
N PRO A 97 26.02 0.64 -2.79
CA PRO A 97 26.76 1.91 -2.72
C PRO A 97 26.08 3.08 -3.43
N CYS A 98 25.31 2.82 -4.48
CA CYS A 98 24.61 3.85 -5.27
C CYS A 98 23.45 4.54 -4.53
N ILE A 99 23.11 4.15 -3.30
CA ILE A 99 22.04 4.76 -2.49
C ILE A 99 22.26 6.27 -2.30
N ALA A 100 23.53 6.70 -2.18
CA ALA A 100 23.88 8.11 -2.01
C ALA A 100 23.89 8.92 -3.33
N GLY A 101 23.26 8.44 -4.38
CA GLY A 101 23.17 9.15 -5.67
C GLY A 101 24.39 9.01 -6.58
N ARG A 102 25.39 8.23 -6.20
CA ARG A 102 26.56 7.99 -7.04
C ARG A 102 26.39 6.72 -7.87
N LYS A 103 26.26 6.88 -9.18
CA LYS A 103 26.43 5.78 -10.13
C LYS A 103 27.94 5.56 -10.30
N LEU A 104 28.42 4.38 -9.89
CA LEU A 104 29.81 3.98 -10.10
C LEU A 104 30.01 3.50 -11.54
N PRO A 105 31.24 3.61 -12.11
CA PRO A 105 31.51 3.11 -13.47
C PRO A 105 31.10 1.64 -13.67
N GLU A 106 31.30 0.81 -12.64
CA GLU A 106 30.96 -0.63 -12.66
C GLU A 106 29.45 -0.89 -12.68
N CYS A 107 28.62 0.16 -12.57
CA CYS A 107 27.17 0.08 -12.60
C CYS A 107 26.57 0.25 -14.01
N GLU A 108 27.34 0.22 -15.09
CA GLU A 108 26.80 0.40 -16.45
C GLU A 108 25.70 -0.62 -16.82
N GLU A 109 25.85 -1.86 -16.37
CA GLU A 109 24.88 -2.94 -16.59
C GLU A 109 23.98 -3.20 -15.36
N CYS A 110 23.86 -2.25 -14.44
CA CYS A 110 23.09 -2.42 -13.21
C CYS A 110 21.61 -2.70 -13.52
N PRO A 111 21.05 -3.84 -13.06
CA PRO A 111 19.66 -4.21 -13.36
C PRO A 111 18.64 -3.15 -12.91
N TYR A 112 18.89 -2.46 -11.80
CA TYR A 112 18.02 -1.38 -11.33
C TYR A 112 18.04 -0.17 -12.26
N PHE A 113 19.23 0.32 -12.64
CA PHE A 113 19.34 1.49 -13.51
C PHE A 113 18.86 1.19 -14.93
N THR A 114 19.19 0.00 -15.46
CA THR A 114 18.66 -0.45 -16.77
C THR A 114 17.13 -0.48 -16.79
N ALA A 115 16.52 -1.07 -15.75
CA ALA A 115 15.05 -1.08 -15.63
C ALA A 115 14.47 0.33 -15.48
N LYS A 116 15.15 1.23 -14.73
CA LYS A 116 14.73 2.63 -14.56
C LYS A 116 14.81 3.39 -15.89
N ASP A 117 15.90 3.25 -16.63
CA ASP A 117 16.09 3.91 -17.93
C ASP A 117 15.03 3.46 -18.94
N VAL A 118 14.73 2.15 -19.00
CA VAL A 118 13.64 1.59 -19.81
C VAL A 118 12.29 2.17 -19.38
N ALA A 119 12.01 2.24 -18.09
CA ALA A 119 10.75 2.76 -17.56
C ALA A 119 10.57 4.27 -17.81
N MET A 120 11.65 5.04 -17.74
CA MET A 120 11.63 6.48 -18.06
C MET A 120 11.39 6.74 -19.54
N ALA A 121 11.97 5.93 -20.41
CA ALA A 121 11.82 6.06 -21.86
C ALA A 121 10.49 5.50 -22.40
N ALA A 122 9.83 4.61 -21.66
CA ALA A 122 8.59 4.00 -22.10
C ALA A 122 7.41 4.97 -22.04
N SER A 123 6.51 4.84 -23.01
CA SER A 123 5.25 5.60 -23.04
C SER A 123 4.33 5.25 -21.86
N ASN A 124 4.28 3.98 -21.45
CA ASN A 124 3.42 3.52 -20.37
C ASN A 124 4.23 2.74 -19.35
N THR A 125 4.24 3.20 -18.11
CA THR A 125 5.04 2.60 -17.04
C THR A 125 4.15 2.19 -15.87
N ILE A 126 4.34 0.96 -15.37
CA ILE A 126 3.66 0.46 -14.18
C ILE A 126 4.57 0.48 -12.97
N MET A 127 4.04 1.00 -11.84
CA MET A 127 4.71 1.12 -10.54
C MET A 127 3.76 0.74 -9.40
N ASN A 128 4.29 0.52 -8.20
CA ASN A 128 3.44 0.53 -7.01
C ASN A 128 3.42 1.92 -6.35
N TYR A 129 2.41 2.19 -5.49
CA TYR A 129 2.26 3.48 -4.80
C TYR A 129 3.53 3.94 -4.09
N ALA A 130 4.17 3.06 -3.33
CA ALA A 130 5.36 3.42 -2.56
C ALA A 130 6.52 3.86 -3.45
N TYR A 131 6.74 3.20 -4.59
CA TYR A 131 7.77 3.57 -5.55
C TYR A 131 7.40 4.88 -6.27
N TYR A 132 6.15 4.99 -6.75
CA TYR A 132 5.64 6.18 -7.41
C TYR A 132 5.84 7.42 -6.54
N LEU A 133 5.32 7.40 -5.30
CA LEU A 133 5.42 8.52 -4.38
C LEU A 133 6.89 8.89 -4.04
N ALA A 134 7.73 7.89 -3.77
CA ALA A 134 9.13 8.16 -3.43
C ALA A 134 9.97 8.65 -4.61
N GLU A 135 9.77 8.07 -5.78
CA GLU A 135 10.63 8.32 -6.94
C GLU A 135 10.29 9.64 -7.61
N LEU A 136 8.99 9.93 -7.84
CA LEU A 136 8.60 11.16 -8.53
C LEU A 136 8.81 12.40 -7.66
N ASN A 137 8.62 12.27 -6.34
CA ASN A 137 8.74 13.42 -5.45
C ASN A 137 10.18 13.67 -4.93
N TYR A 138 11.04 12.64 -4.91
CA TYR A 138 12.34 12.79 -4.24
C TYR A 138 13.57 12.44 -5.07
N SER A 139 13.47 11.51 -6.01
CA SER A 139 14.65 11.03 -6.73
C SER A 139 14.82 11.66 -8.10
N GLY A 140 13.74 12.09 -8.72
CA GLY A 140 13.72 12.71 -10.05
C GLY A 140 14.03 11.74 -11.21
N GLY A 141 13.97 12.28 -12.41
CA GLY A 141 14.24 11.54 -13.64
C GLY A 141 13.00 11.10 -14.41
N PHE A 142 11.88 10.85 -13.70
CA PHE A 142 10.59 10.67 -14.34
C PHE A 142 9.94 12.02 -14.61
N THR A 143 9.25 12.14 -15.74
CA THR A 143 8.57 13.36 -16.17
C THR A 143 7.07 13.22 -16.02
N ASP A 144 6.36 14.35 -16.03
CA ASP A 144 4.91 14.35 -15.99
C ASP A 144 4.32 13.61 -17.20
N ARG A 145 3.16 12.99 -16.99
CA ARG A 145 2.44 12.19 -17.96
C ARG A 145 1.05 12.76 -18.26
N ASP A 146 0.47 12.36 -19.36
CA ASP A 146 -0.90 12.75 -19.69
C ASP A 146 -1.95 12.08 -18.83
N LEU A 147 -1.71 10.83 -18.41
CA LEU A 147 -2.66 10.05 -17.63
C LEU A 147 -1.96 9.31 -16.48
N LEU A 148 -2.53 9.46 -15.28
CA LEU A 148 -2.26 8.64 -14.12
C LEU A 148 -3.45 7.70 -13.91
N VAL A 149 -3.21 6.40 -13.91
CA VAL A 149 -4.19 5.38 -13.54
C VAL A 149 -3.83 4.83 -12.17
N LEU A 150 -4.70 5.01 -11.19
CA LEU A 150 -4.57 4.44 -9.86
C LEU A 150 -5.47 3.20 -9.77
N ASP A 151 -4.86 2.03 -9.83
CA ASP A 151 -5.59 0.75 -9.64
C ASP A 151 -5.62 0.38 -8.16
N GLU A 152 -6.74 -0.24 -7.74
CA GLU A 152 -7.12 -0.41 -6.34
C GLU A 152 -7.04 0.93 -5.57
N ALA A 153 -7.67 1.95 -6.12
CA ALA A 153 -7.58 3.34 -5.70
C ALA A 153 -8.07 3.59 -4.26
N HIS A 154 -8.86 2.68 -3.68
CA HIS A 154 -9.21 2.72 -2.25
C HIS A 154 -7.97 2.68 -1.34
N ASN A 155 -6.81 2.24 -1.85
CA ASN A 155 -5.54 2.27 -1.13
C ASN A 155 -4.77 3.60 -1.26
N ALA A 156 -5.20 4.51 -2.13
CA ALA A 156 -4.46 5.74 -2.43
C ALA A 156 -4.27 6.62 -1.19
N GLU A 157 -5.33 6.82 -0.42
CA GLU A 157 -5.29 7.58 0.82
C GLU A 157 -4.33 6.95 1.84
N SER A 158 -4.44 5.65 2.06
CA SER A 158 -3.58 4.91 2.98
C SER A 158 -2.10 4.95 2.57
N ALA A 159 -1.83 4.84 1.26
CA ALA A 159 -0.48 4.95 0.73
C ALA A 159 0.12 6.35 0.94
N LEU A 160 -0.68 7.38 0.69
CA LEU A 160 -0.28 8.77 0.89
C LEU A 160 -0.09 9.10 2.38
N MET A 161 -0.97 8.57 3.24
CA MET A 161 -0.84 8.65 4.69
C MET A 161 0.49 8.06 5.18
N GLY A 162 0.83 6.85 4.73
CA GLY A 162 2.10 6.20 5.04
C GLY A 162 3.33 6.95 4.50
N PHE A 163 3.18 7.67 3.39
CA PHE A 163 4.23 8.49 2.81
C PHE A 163 4.46 9.80 3.58
N ALA A 164 3.39 10.47 4.01
CA ALA A 164 3.43 11.76 4.70
C ALA A 164 3.85 11.64 6.17
N GLN A 165 3.48 10.54 6.85
CA GLN A 165 3.83 10.35 8.26
C GLN A 165 5.34 10.33 8.48
N THR A 166 5.77 10.85 9.63
CA THR A 166 7.19 10.85 10.04
C THR A 166 7.33 10.55 11.52
N GLY A 167 8.55 10.32 11.99
CA GLY A 167 8.81 10.08 13.40
C GLY A 167 10.28 9.80 13.67
N LEU A 168 10.62 9.73 14.94
CA LEU A 168 11.94 9.41 15.44
C LEU A 168 11.84 8.53 16.69
N SER A 169 12.81 7.66 16.87
CA SER A 169 12.99 6.84 18.06
C SER A 169 14.37 7.05 18.70
N ASP A 170 14.54 6.59 19.95
CA ASP A 170 15.87 6.56 20.58
C ASP A 170 16.88 5.77 19.74
N ALA A 171 16.43 4.69 19.10
CA ALA A 171 17.29 3.92 18.20
C ALA A 171 17.71 4.72 16.97
N ASP A 172 16.84 5.56 16.43
CA ASP A 172 17.15 6.45 15.31
C ASP A 172 18.14 7.53 15.74
N LEU A 173 17.92 8.17 16.89
CA LEU A 173 18.85 9.16 17.45
C LEU A 173 20.23 8.55 17.71
N ALA A 174 20.29 7.35 18.30
CA ALA A 174 21.54 6.64 18.52
C ALA A 174 22.25 6.28 17.19
N ARG A 175 21.48 5.83 16.18
CA ARG A 175 21.99 5.47 14.84
C ARG A 175 22.66 6.64 14.13
N ILE A 176 22.13 7.86 14.32
CA ILE A 176 22.71 9.08 13.73
C ILE A 176 23.80 9.70 14.60
N GLY A 177 24.02 9.17 15.81
CA GLY A 177 25.01 9.68 16.77
C GLY A 177 24.57 10.98 17.44
N SER A 178 23.27 11.24 17.54
CA SER A 178 22.73 12.41 18.23
C SER A 178 22.88 12.29 19.74
N ALA A 179 23.24 13.39 20.40
CA ALA A 179 23.22 13.52 21.85
C ALA A 179 21.84 13.88 22.41
N MET A 180 20.90 14.25 21.54
CA MET A 180 19.54 14.62 21.94
C MET A 180 18.79 13.44 22.55
N ARG A 181 17.80 13.77 23.37
CA ARG A 181 16.91 12.80 24.00
C ARG A 181 15.47 13.17 23.67
N LEU A 182 14.64 12.16 23.44
CA LEU A 182 13.22 12.35 23.24
C LEU A 182 12.59 13.02 24.47
N PRO A 183 11.61 13.92 24.30
CA PRO A 183 10.87 14.54 25.39
C PRO A 183 10.28 13.48 26.35
N GLN A 184 10.28 13.79 27.64
CA GLN A 184 9.69 12.94 28.68
C GLN A 184 8.34 13.49 29.17
N VAL A 185 7.61 14.17 28.28
CA VAL A 185 6.37 14.89 28.54
C VAL A 185 5.27 14.37 27.61
N PHE A 186 4.02 14.71 27.94
CA PHE A 186 2.84 14.30 27.18
C PHE A 186 2.24 15.43 26.33
N GLU A 187 2.70 16.66 26.54
CA GLU A 187 2.24 17.85 25.81
C GLU A 187 2.71 17.79 24.35
N GLU A 188 1.77 17.89 23.41
CA GLU A 188 2.05 17.75 21.99
C GLU A 188 3.04 18.80 21.47
N HIS A 189 2.93 20.06 21.94
CA HIS A 189 3.83 21.13 21.50
C HIS A 189 5.31 20.81 21.77
N ALA A 190 5.63 20.14 22.87
CA ALA A 190 7.00 19.78 23.20
C ALA A 190 7.62 18.81 22.18
N TRP A 191 6.80 18.04 21.46
CA TRP A 191 7.25 17.14 20.41
C TRP A 191 7.51 17.88 19.10
N PHE A 192 6.73 18.92 18.79
CA PHE A 192 7.02 19.81 17.66
C PHE A 192 8.30 20.63 17.92
N ASP A 193 8.44 21.21 19.12
CA ASP A 193 9.66 21.92 19.54
C ASP A 193 10.90 21.00 19.43
N PHE A 194 10.76 19.74 19.82
CA PHE A 194 11.82 18.74 19.66
C PHE A 194 12.14 18.48 18.18
N ALA A 195 11.13 18.36 17.33
CA ALA A 195 11.31 18.16 15.90
C ALA A 195 12.03 19.35 15.24
N GLU A 196 11.71 20.58 15.64
CA GLU A 196 12.40 21.80 15.21
C GLU A 196 13.88 21.81 15.63
N GLN A 197 14.17 21.41 16.87
CA GLN A 197 15.54 21.37 17.41
C GLN A 197 16.40 20.28 16.76
N VAL A 198 15.82 19.11 16.46
CA VAL A 198 16.57 18.00 15.86
C VAL A 198 16.83 18.20 14.36
N LEU A 199 16.02 18.98 13.67
CA LEU A 199 16.12 19.17 12.23
C LEU A 199 17.47 19.74 11.77
N PRO A 200 18.04 20.82 12.38
CA PRO A 200 19.38 21.30 12.06
C PRO A 200 20.47 20.24 12.34
N GLU A 201 20.35 19.49 13.43
CA GLU A 201 21.32 18.44 13.78
C GLU A 201 21.33 17.32 12.73
N LEU A 202 20.15 16.91 12.23
CA LEU A 202 20.05 15.97 11.11
C LEU A 202 20.77 16.50 9.87
N GLY A 203 20.61 17.78 9.54
CA GLY A 203 21.30 18.41 8.41
C GLY A 203 22.83 18.34 8.53
N LEU A 204 23.36 18.71 9.70
CA LEU A 204 24.80 18.65 9.99
C LEU A 204 25.32 17.20 9.94
N ARG A 205 24.57 16.26 10.51
CA ARG A 205 24.95 14.85 10.49
C ARG A 205 24.94 14.25 9.09
N GLY A 206 23.96 14.62 8.26
CA GLY A 206 23.90 14.20 6.84
C GLY A 206 25.15 14.64 6.06
N ALA A 207 25.56 15.90 6.24
CA ALA A 207 26.80 16.43 5.63
C ALA A 207 28.07 15.71 6.14
N ALA A 208 28.16 15.46 7.44
CA ALA A 208 29.27 14.74 8.04
C ALA A 208 29.37 13.28 7.53
N LEU A 209 28.24 12.57 7.45
CA LEU A 209 28.18 11.21 6.91
C LEU A 209 28.60 11.14 5.43
N GLU A 210 28.29 12.16 4.66
CA GLU A 210 28.70 12.25 3.26
C GLU A 210 30.22 12.42 3.13
N GLU A 211 30.82 13.29 3.94
CA GLU A 211 32.26 13.51 3.95
C GLU A 211 33.01 12.27 4.44
N GLU A 212 32.53 11.64 5.51
CA GLU A 212 33.08 10.39 6.03
C GLU A 212 33.03 9.27 4.99
N ALA A 213 31.90 9.14 4.27
CA ALA A 213 31.74 8.15 3.19
C ALA A 213 32.67 8.40 1.99
N ARG A 214 33.09 9.66 1.77
CA ARG A 214 34.07 9.99 0.72
C ARG A 214 35.51 9.60 1.11
N SER A 215 35.79 9.54 2.41
CA SER A 215 37.16 9.28 2.94
C SER A 215 37.47 7.78 3.02
N VAL A 216 36.50 6.89 2.87
CA VAL A 216 36.69 5.44 2.98
C VAL A 216 36.57 4.74 1.60
N PRO A 217 37.16 3.55 1.43
CA PRO A 217 37.09 2.80 0.17
C PRO A 217 35.64 2.52 -0.23
N HIS A 218 35.30 2.80 -1.48
CA HIS A 218 34.00 2.54 -2.04
C HIS A 218 33.64 1.05 -1.93
N ALA A 219 32.37 0.75 -1.67
CA ALA A 219 31.83 -0.60 -1.52
C ALA A 219 32.35 -1.39 -0.30
N SER A 220 33.10 -0.81 0.64
CA SER A 220 33.35 -1.44 1.93
C SER A 220 32.07 -1.48 2.77
N ASP A 221 31.94 -2.47 3.67
CA ASP A 221 30.79 -2.56 4.59
C ASP A 221 30.64 -1.29 5.42
N HIS A 222 31.74 -0.64 5.78
CA HIS A 222 31.74 0.62 6.50
C HIS A 222 31.15 1.75 5.64
N SER A 223 31.62 1.91 4.39
CA SER A 223 31.06 2.89 3.44
C SER A 223 29.56 2.67 3.22
N LEU A 224 29.13 1.42 3.04
CA LEU A 224 27.72 1.07 2.90
C LEU A 224 26.90 1.44 4.14
N GLY A 225 27.46 1.25 5.34
CA GLY A 225 26.85 1.65 6.61
C GLY A 225 26.63 3.16 6.69
N LEU A 226 27.65 3.95 6.35
CA LEU A 226 27.58 5.42 6.33
C LEU A 226 26.56 5.94 5.33
N LEU A 227 26.52 5.37 4.12
CA LEU A 227 25.57 5.78 3.09
C LEU A 227 24.12 5.46 3.46
N ARG A 228 23.87 4.31 4.10
CA ARG A 228 22.54 3.98 4.65
C ARG A 228 22.13 4.92 5.76
N ALA A 229 23.06 5.29 6.65
CA ALA A 229 22.83 6.27 7.69
C ALA A 229 22.51 7.64 7.10
N LYS A 230 23.26 8.09 6.09
CA LYS A 230 22.99 9.33 5.36
C LYS A 230 21.60 9.33 4.73
N GLN A 231 21.24 8.28 4.01
CA GLN A 231 19.91 8.18 3.38
C GLN A 231 18.79 8.27 4.42
N PHE A 232 18.95 7.62 5.56
CA PHE A 232 17.99 7.70 6.66
C PHE A 232 17.87 9.14 7.18
N VAL A 233 19.00 9.80 7.45
CA VAL A 233 19.05 11.18 7.95
C VAL A 233 18.39 12.16 6.98
N ASP A 234 18.76 12.09 5.70
CA ASP A 234 18.20 12.96 4.65
C ASP A 234 16.69 12.77 4.49
N SER A 235 16.23 11.52 4.57
CA SER A 235 14.80 11.20 4.49
C SER A 235 14.04 11.68 5.73
N ALA A 236 14.60 11.50 6.93
CA ALA A 236 14.00 11.98 8.17
C ALA A 236 13.93 13.51 8.21
N ALA A 237 15.02 14.18 7.86
CA ALA A 237 15.08 15.64 7.82
C ALA A 237 14.07 16.25 6.84
N ARG A 238 13.91 15.64 5.66
CA ARG A 238 12.96 16.09 4.65
C ARG A 238 11.51 15.95 5.12
N ARG A 239 11.15 14.79 5.68
CA ARG A 239 9.79 14.54 6.18
C ARG A 239 9.46 15.40 7.40
N LEU A 240 10.40 15.58 8.33
CA LEU A 240 10.21 16.48 9.48
C LEU A 240 10.04 17.92 9.03
N ARG A 241 10.84 18.40 8.06
CA ARG A 241 10.70 19.76 7.52
C ARG A 241 9.33 19.98 6.90
N HIS A 242 8.85 19.00 6.14
CA HIS A 242 7.53 19.06 5.51
C HIS A 242 6.40 19.05 6.54
N MET A 243 6.51 18.21 7.57
CA MET A 243 5.58 18.16 8.69
C MET A 243 5.52 19.51 9.43
N LEU A 244 6.68 20.05 9.83
CA LEU A 244 6.76 21.33 10.55
C LEU A 244 6.22 22.50 9.71
N ALA A 245 6.49 22.53 8.41
CA ALA A 245 5.98 23.57 7.52
C ALA A 245 4.45 23.53 7.43
N SER A 246 3.85 22.36 7.26
CA SER A 246 2.41 22.19 7.14
C SER A 246 1.65 22.32 8.48
N GLU A 247 2.33 22.08 9.58
CA GLU A 247 1.80 22.38 10.93
C GLU A 247 1.79 23.90 11.17
N ALA A 248 2.92 24.57 10.89
CA ALA A 248 3.08 25.98 11.13
C ALA A 248 2.12 26.87 10.29
N ASP A 249 1.81 26.48 9.05
CA ASP A 249 0.85 27.17 8.19
C ASP A 249 -0.62 26.73 8.40
N GLY A 250 -0.82 25.72 9.25
CA GLY A 250 -2.13 25.19 9.58
C GLY A 250 -2.82 24.41 8.44
N SER A 251 -2.10 24.09 7.37
CA SER A 251 -2.66 23.35 6.23
C SER A 251 -2.99 21.90 6.54
N VAL A 252 -2.30 21.31 7.54
CA VAL A 252 -2.50 19.93 7.99
C VAL A 252 -2.55 19.87 9.51
N GLU A 253 -3.57 19.20 10.02
CA GLU A 253 -3.66 18.82 11.42
C GLU A 253 -2.89 17.52 11.66
N TRP A 254 -2.05 17.50 12.69
CA TRP A 254 -1.18 16.39 13.03
C TRP A 254 -1.54 15.77 14.36
N VAL A 255 -1.50 14.45 14.44
CA VAL A 255 -1.59 13.67 15.68
C VAL A 255 -0.20 13.23 16.08
N VAL A 256 0.17 13.49 17.33
CA VAL A 256 1.42 13.04 17.93
C VAL A 256 1.17 11.75 18.70
N GLU A 257 1.76 10.67 18.24
CA GLU A 257 1.71 9.37 18.92
C GLU A 257 3.09 9.00 19.44
N HIS A 258 3.25 8.99 20.73
CA HIS A 258 4.48 8.53 21.38
C HIS A 258 4.29 7.15 22.00
N TRP A 259 5.34 6.35 21.96
CA TRP A 259 5.33 5.02 22.56
C TRP A 259 6.57 4.76 23.39
N ARG A 260 6.40 3.89 24.41
CA ARG A 260 7.48 3.33 25.20
C ARG A 260 7.22 1.84 25.40
N ASN A 261 8.18 1.01 25.01
CA ASN A 261 8.11 -0.44 25.12
C ASN A 261 9.50 -1.03 25.43
N ALA A 262 9.61 -2.36 25.44
CA ALA A 262 10.87 -3.05 25.71
C ALA A 262 11.99 -2.74 24.69
N SER A 263 11.64 -2.27 23.49
CA SER A 263 12.59 -1.92 22.41
C SER A 263 13.07 -0.46 22.47
N GLY A 264 12.51 0.35 23.38
CA GLY A 264 12.81 1.78 23.50
C GLY A 264 11.57 2.66 23.47
N GLN A 265 11.77 3.92 23.17
CA GLN A 265 10.70 4.89 22.99
C GLN A 265 10.83 5.61 21.64
N GLY A 266 9.74 6.24 21.20
CA GLY A 266 9.70 7.00 19.97
C GLY A 266 8.46 7.85 19.86
N VAL A 267 8.44 8.68 18.83
CA VAL A 267 7.31 9.52 18.43
C VAL A 267 7.01 9.31 16.96
N ALA A 268 5.73 9.29 16.60
CA ALA A 268 5.24 9.40 15.25
C ALA A 268 4.33 10.62 15.13
N PHE A 269 4.52 11.38 14.07
CA PHE A 269 3.63 12.45 13.64
C PHE A 269 2.82 11.91 12.47
N LYS A 270 1.50 11.84 12.64
CA LYS A 270 0.57 11.29 11.66
C LYS A 270 -0.41 12.38 11.24
N PRO A 271 -0.55 12.69 9.94
CA PRO A 271 -1.54 13.67 9.50
C PRO A 271 -2.96 13.14 9.71
N VAL A 272 -3.88 13.98 10.16
CA VAL A 272 -5.30 13.60 10.31
C VAL A 272 -5.95 13.39 8.95
N SER A 273 -5.58 14.20 7.95
CA SER A 273 -6.03 14.09 6.56
C SER A 273 -4.86 14.24 5.61
N VAL A 274 -4.95 13.61 4.46
CA VAL A 274 -3.96 13.75 3.38
C VAL A 274 -4.46 14.57 2.19
N SER A 275 -5.64 15.17 2.30
CA SER A 275 -6.25 15.97 1.23
C SER A 275 -5.34 17.09 0.73
N ALA A 276 -4.62 17.78 1.64
CA ALA A 276 -3.65 18.82 1.29
C ALA A 276 -2.41 18.27 0.56
N PHE A 277 -2.05 17.00 0.78
CA PHE A 277 -0.87 16.37 0.18
C PHE A 277 -1.14 15.66 -1.14
N ALA A 278 -2.42 15.35 -1.42
CA ALA A 278 -2.76 14.53 -2.58
C ALA A 278 -2.41 15.22 -3.89
N GLU A 279 -2.66 16.53 -4.00
CA GLU A 279 -2.27 17.28 -5.18
C GLU A 279 -0.75 17.34 -5.33
N GLU A 280 -0.04 17.67 -4.26
CA GLU A 280 1.41 17.86 -4.30
C GLU A 280 2.16 16.56 -4.61
N PHE A 281 1.79 15.45 -3.95
CA PHE A 281 2.59 14.21 -4.01
C PHE A 281 2.03 13.14 -4.95
N LEU A 282 0.73 13.17 -5.25
CA LEU A 282 0.10 12.10 -6.00
C LEU A 282 -0.37 12.56 -7.39
N PHE A 283 -1.06 13.71 -7.49
CA PHE A 283 -1.74 14.10 -8.72
C PHE A 283 -0.94 15.04 -9.62
N THR A 284 0.01 15.81 -9.07
CA THR A 284 0.76 16.84 -9.81
C THR A 284 1.51 16.29 -11.03
N HIS A 285 1.86 15.00 -11.01
CA HIS A 285 2.64 14.35 -12.06
C HIS A 285 1.81 13.88 -13.27
N ALA A 286 0.52 14.25 -13.32
CA ALA A 286 -0.34 13.90 -14.44
C ALA A 286 -1.42 14.94 -14.70
N ARG A 287 -1.73 15.14 -15.98
CA ARG A 287 -2.79 16.06 -16.39
C ARG A 287 -4.18 15.53 -16.11
N ARG A 288 -4.38 14.22 -16.24
CA ARG A 288 -5.65 13.50 -15.99
C ARG A 288 -5.41 12.32 -15.05
N VAL A 289 -6.39 12.04 -14.21
CA VAL A 289 -6.29 10.98 -13.20
C VAL A 289 -7.52 10.07 -13.29
N LEU A 290 -7.28 8.79 -13.45
CA LEU A 290 -8.29 7.73 -13.37
C LEU A 290 -8.08 6.94 -12.08
N LEU A 291 -9.06 6.98 -11.18
CA LEU A 291 -9.06 6.23 -9.92
C LEU A 291 -10.01 5.04 -10.07
N MET A 292 -9.48 3.81 -10.04
CA MET A 292 -10.28 2.60 -10.23
C MET A 292 -10.28 1.74 -8.97
N SER A 293 -11.47 1.30 -8.57
CA SER A 293 -11.63 0.34 -7.48
C SER A 293 -12.91 -0.49 -7.65
N ALA A 294 -12.97 -1.60 -6.93
CA ALA A 294 -14.23 -2.34 -6.75
C ALA A 294 -15.07 -1.80 -5.58
N THR A 295 -14.48 -0.96 -4.72
CA THR A 295 -15.00 -0.63 -3.38
C THR A 295 -14.72 0.83 -3.01
N ILE A 296 -15.12 1.78 -3.86
CA ILE A 296 -15.11 3.20 -3.47
C ILE A 296 -16.22 3.47 -2.46
N LEU A 297 -17.37 2.83 -2.62
CA LEU A 297 -18.56 2.84 -1.76
C LEU A 297 -19.25 4.20 -1.69
N ASP A 298 -18.54 5.24 -1.22
CA ASP A 298 -19.05 6.61 -1.12
C ASP A 298 -18.11 7.59 -1.82
N PRO A 299 -18.33 7.88 -3.11
CA PRO A 299 -17.48 8.79 -3.88
C PRO A 299 -17.31 10.18 -3.27
N PRO A 300 -18.34 10.87 -2.71
CA PRO A 300 -18.16 12.16 -2.07
C PRO A 300 -17.17 12.14 -0.89
N THR A 301 -17.30 11.19 0.02
CA THR A 301 -16.35 11.02 1.14
C THR A 301 -14.94 10.70 0.64
N TYR A 302 -14.82 9.83 -0.36
CA TYR A 302 -13.54 9.49 -0.97
C TYR A 302 -12.88 10.70 -1.65
N MET A 303 -13.65 11.53 -2.37
CA MET A 303 -13.15 12.77 -2.98
C MET A 303 -12.66 13.75 -1.91
N ARG A 304 -13.43 13.97 -0.83
CA ARG A 304 -13.00 14.83 0.29
C ARG A 304 -11.70 14.33 0.92
N ALA A 305 -11.56 13.03 1.14
CA ALA A 305 -10.35 12.44 1.73
C ALA A 305 -9.08 12.68 0.89
N LEU A 306 -9.22 12.80 -0.43
CA LEU A 306 -8.11 13.07 -1.37
C LEU A 306 -8.08 14.51 -1.90
N GLY A 307 -8.90 15.42 -1.37
CA GLY A 307 -8.92 16.84 -1.81
C GLY A 307 -9.36 17.03 -3.26
N ILE A 308 -10.18 16.12 -3.80
CA ILE A 308 -10.72 16.19 -5.16
C ILE A 308 -12.01 17.01 -5.14
N ASN A 309 -12.10 18.06 -5.96
CA ASN A 309 -13.31 18.82 -6.13
C ASN A 309 -14.33 18.03 -6.98
N GLU A 310 -15.58 18.02 -6.54
CA GLU A 310 -16.66 17.31 -7.26
C GLU A 310 -16.87 17.86 -8.68
N GLU A 311 -16.68 19.17 -8.88
CA GLU A 311 -16.81 19.83 -10.19
C GLU A 311 -15.76 19.33 -11.20
N ASP A 312 -14.57 18.92 -10.72
CA ASP A 312 -13.47 18.43 -11.54
C ASP A 312 -13.50 16.91 -11.75
N CYS A 313 -14.46 16.21 -11.13
CA CYS A 313 -14.57 14.76 -11.10
C CYS A 313 -15.83 14.25 -11.81
N GLU A 314 -15.73 13.07 -12.43
CA GLU A 314 -16.86 12.28 -12.92
C GLU A 314 -16.82 10.88 -12.28
N VAL A 315 -17.98 10.35 -11.94
CA VAL A 315 -18.09 9.00 -11.37
C VAL A 315 -18.72 8.06 -12.38
N VAL A 316 -18.00 7.03 -12.78
CA VAL A 316 -18.45 5.99 -13.72
C VAL A 316 -18.61 4.68 -12.96
N THR A 317 -19.77 4.07 -13.03
CA THR A 317 -20.07 2.80 -12.35
C THR A 317 -20.35 1.71 -13.35
N VAL A 318 -19.72 0.55 -13.18
CA VAL A 318 -19.97 -0.67 -13.94
C VAL A 318 -20.69 -1.68 -13.07
N GLY A 319 -21.85 -2.15 -13.50
CA GLY A 319 -22.59 -3.18 -12.79
C GLY A 319 -21.89 -4.53 -12.80
N SER A 320 -22.16 -5.37 -11.77
CA SER A 320 -21.62 -6.73 -11.72
C SER A 320 -22.30 -7.62 -12.79
N SER A 321 -21.51 -8.29 -13.60
CA SER A 321 -21.98 -9.30 -14.54
C SER A 321 -22.36 -10.64 -13.85
N PHE A 322 -21.97 -10.83 -12.58
CA PHE A 322 -22.27 -12.03 -11.81
C PHE A 322 -23.64 -11.90 -11.13
N PRO A 323 -24.57 -12.83 -11.36
CA PRO A 323 -25.86 -12.81 -10.69
C PRO A 323 -25.73 -12.83 -9.15
N ALA A 324 -26.52 -12.00 -8.46
CA ALA A 324 -26.49 -11.93 -6.99
C ALA A 324 -26.74 -13.29 -6.31
N ARG A 325 -27.58 -14.15 -6.94
CA ARG A 325 -27.83 -15.52 -6.45
C ARG A 325 -26.59 -16.42 -6.36
N ASN A 326 -25.54 -16.11 -7.13
CA ASN A 326 -24.29 -16.88 -7.14
C ASN A 326 -23.30 -16.44 -6.04
N ARG A 327 -23.65 -15.40 -5.28
CA ARG A 327 -22.83 -14.86 -4.19
C ARG A 327 -23.72 -14.47 -2.99
N PRO A 328 -24.44 -15.44 -2.39
CA PRO A 328 -25.28 -15.14 -1.24
C PRO A 328 -24.41 -14.74 -0.05
N ILE A 329 -24.85 -13.70 0.68
CA ILE A 329 -24.24 -13.28 1.95
C ILE A 329 -25.13 -13.78 3.07
N LEU A 330 -24.61 -14.67 3.91
CA LEU A 330 -25.31 -15.25 5.03
C LEU A 330 -24.81 -14.63 6.33
N LEU A 331 -25.64 -13.87 7.02
CA LEU A 331 -25.32 -13.30 8.31
C LEU A 331 -25.60 -14.36 9.41
N ARG A 332 -24.53 -14.85 10.05
CA ARG A 332 -24.58 -15.84 11.14
C ARG A 332 -23.89 -15.31 12.39
N PRO A 333 -24.43 -14.29 13.09
CA PRO A 333 -23.80 -13.71 14.27
C PRO A 333 -23.72 -14.77 15.38
N SER A 334 -22.52 -15.16 15.76
CA SER A 334 -22.26 -16.23 16.76
C SER A 334 -21.46 -15.78 17.96
N ALA A 335 -20.66 -14.69 17.84
CA ALA A 335 -19.72 -14.28 18.85
C ALA A 335 -19.56 -12.76 18.91
N ARG A 336 -19.25 -12.22 20.09
CA ARG A 336 -18.89 -10.79 20.29
C ARG A 336 -17.36 -10.67 20.31
N LEU A 337 -16.76 -10.32 19.22
CA LEU A 337 -15.29 -10.28 19.08
C LEU A 337 -14.69 -8.91 19.45
N THR A 338 -15.27 -8.26 20.49
CA THR A 338 -14.70 -7.06 21.09
C THR A 338 -13.56 -7.43 22.05
N ARG A 339 -12.68 -6.47 22.39
CA ARG A 339 -11.55 -6.69 23.30
C ARG A 339 -11.95 -7.35 24.63
N HIS A 340 -13.11 -6.99 25.16
CA HIS A 340 -13.60 -7.49 26.47
C HIS A 340 -14.26 -8.88 26.40
N HIS A 341 -14.86 -9.24 25.25
CA HIS A 341 -15.62 -10.48 25.11
C HIS A 341 -14.87 -11.56 24.33
N LEU A 342 -13.76 -11.21 23.70
CA LEU A 342 -13.05 -12.08 22.75
C LEU A 342 -12.79 -13.47 23.33
N GLU A 343 -12.16 -13.55 24.52
CA GLU A 343 -11.80 -14.85 25.11
C GLU A 343 -13.02 -15.72 25.45
N ALA A 344 -14.07 -15.11 25.98
CA ALA A 344 -15.29 -15.82 26.36
C ALA A 344 -16.06 -16.34 25.14
N ASP A 345 -15.97 -15.65 24.02
CA ASP A 345 -16.78 -15.94 22.82
C ASP A 345 -15.98 -16.69 21.72
N LEU A 346 -14.65 -16.86 21.85
CA LEU A 346 -13.86 -17.67 20.93
C LEU A 346 -14.38 -19.11 20.75
N PRO A 347 -14.82 -19.85 21.80
CA PRO A 347 -15.40 -21.18 21.61
C PRO A 347 -16.64 -21.17 20.71
N ARG A 348 -17.55 -20.20 20.88
CA ARG A 348 -18.75 -20.06 20.03
C ARG A 348 -18.40 -19.79 18.57
N LEU A 349 -17.36 -18.96 18.32
CA LEU A 349 -16.85 -18.74 16.98
C LEU A 349 -16.30 -20.03 16.38
N THR A 350 -15.53 -20.81 17.18
CA THR A 350 -14.97 -22.09 16.75
C THR A 350 -16.05 -23.06 16.33
N ASP A 351 -17.11 -23.21 17.13
CA ASP A 351 -18.25 -24.07 16.81
C ASP A 351 -18.99 -23.63 15.55
N ALA A 352 -19.15 -22.31 15.36
CA ALA A 352 -19.76 -21.77 14.15
C ALA A 352 -18.92 -22.04 12.90
N VAL A 353 -17.61 -21.82 12.98
CA VAL A 353 -16.67 -22.11 11.88
C VAL A 353 -16.62 -23.59 11.57
N ALA A 354 -16.58 -24.45 12.58
CA ALA A 354 -16.58 -25.91 12.41
C ALA A 354 -17.80 -26.39 11.62
N ARG A 355 -19.00 -25.90 11.99
CA ARG A 355 -20.24 -26.22 11.27
C ARG A 355 -20.23 -25.76 9.82
N ILE A 356 -19.71 -24.57 9.53
CA ILE A 356 -19.59 -24.09 8.16
C ILE A 356 -18.65 -24.98 7.35
N ILE A 357 -17.52 -25.40 7.90
CA ILE A 357 -16.61 -26.32 7.22
C ILE A 357 -17.28 -27.69 6.97
N GLU A 358 -18.12 -28.16 7.89
CA GLU A 358 -18.92 -29.41 7.72
C GLU A 358 -19.99 -29.28 6.64
N GLU A 359 -20.60 -28.11 6.46
CA GLU A 359 -21.55 -27.83 5.38
C GLU A 359 -20.86 -27.91 4.00
N HIS A 360 -19.52 -27.80 3.94
CA HIS A 360 -18.71 -27.79 2.72
C HIS A 360 -17.63 -28.89 2.71
N PRO A 361 -17.99 -30.19 2.79
CA PRO A 361 -17.03 -31.27 3.05
C PRO A 361 -16.03 -31.51 1.93
N THR A 362 -16.39 -31.21 0.69
CA THR A 362 -15.58 -31.48 -0.52
C THR A 362 -15.11 -30.21 -1.22
N GLU A 363 -15.38 -29.04 -0.66
CA GLU A 363 -15.11 -27.76 -1.28
C GLU A 363 -13.95 -27.03 -0.57
N LYS A 364 -13.10 -26.38 -1.36
CA LYS A 364 -12.12 -25.44 -0.82
C LYS A 364 -12.78 -24.16 -0.34
N GLY A 365 -12.25 -23.56 0.73
CA GLY A 365 -12.76 -22.34 1.29
C GLY A 365 -11.70 -21.42 1.85
N VAL A 366 -12.12 -20.21 2.25
CA VAL A 366 -11.26 -19.23 2.91
C VAL A 366 -11.93 -18.72 4.19
N ILE A 367 -11.15 -18.60 5.25
CA ILE A 367 -11.55 -18.00 6.52
C ILE A 367 -10.71 -16.76 6.77
N HIS A 368 -11.35 -15.60 6.70
CA HIS A 368 -10.75 -14.30 7.03
C HIS A 368 -10.93 -14.03 8.53
N ALA A 369 -9.88 -14.31 9.30
CA ALA A 369 -9.92 -14.14 10.76
C ALA A 369 -9.73 -12.69 11.21
N HIS A 370 -9.14 -11.83 10.37
CA HIS A 370 -8.79 -10.42 10.64
C HIS A 370 -8.02 -10.21 11.98
N SER A 371 -7.37 -11.27 12.49
CA SER A 371 -6.54 -11.24 13.68
C SER A 371 -5.71 -12.49 13.78
N TYR A 372 -4.40 -12.35 14.00
CA TYR A 372 -3.51 -13.49 14.26
C TYR A 372 -3.95 -14.30 15.48
N ARG A 373 -4.48 -13.63 16.52
CA ARG A 373 -5.00 -14.29 17.72
C ARG A 373 -6.18 -15.20 17.41
N ILE A 374 -7.15 -14.73 16.61
CA ILE A 374 -8.31 -15.52 16.19
C ILE A 374 -7.84 -16.67 15.28
N ALA A 375 -6.98 -16.40 14.30
CA ALA A 375 -6.45 -17.43 13.41
C ALA A 375 -5.73 -18.54 14.20
N ALA A 376 -4.82 -18.19 15.11
CA ALA A 376 -4.10 -19.15 15.94
C ALA A 376 -5.05 -19.96 16.86
N HIS A 377 -6.10 -19.33 17.39
CA HIS A 377 -7.11 -20.03 18.18
C HIS A 377 -7.87 -21.06 17.33
N LEU A 378 -8.40 -20.66 16.18
CA LEU A 378 -9.12 -21.56 15.27
C LEU A 378 -8.23 -22.71 14.78
N ALA A 379 -7.00 -22.44 14.35
CA ALA A 379 -6.06 -23.45 13.91
C ALA A 379 -5.78 -24.53 14.98
N ARG A 380 -5.85 -24.16 16.27
CA ARG A 380 -5.60 -25.07 17.41
C ARG A 380 -6.87 -25.76 17.90
N MET A 381 -8.00 -25.03 17.93
CA MET A 381 -9.19 -25.47 18.67
C MET A 381 -10.30 -26.07 17.78
N LEU A 382 -10.22 -25.96 16.47
CA LEU A 382 -11.14 -26.67 15.57
C LEU A 382 -11.06 -28.19 15.83
N PRO A 383 -12.20 -28.91 15.71
CA PRO A 383 -12.19 -30.38 15.78
C PRO A 383 -11.23 -31.00 14.77
N GLU A 384 -10.70 -32.18 15.07
CA GLU A 384 -9.62 -32.80 14.30
C GLU A 384 -9.93 -32.96 12.81
N ALA A 385 -11.16 -33.35 12.48
CA ALA A 385 -11.60 -33.52 11.09
C ALA A 385 -11.53 -32.21 10.29
N GLN A 386 -11.95 -31.07 10.86
CA GLN A 386 -11.89 -29.77 10.24
C GLN A 386 -10.48 -29.22 10.26
N ARG A 387 -9.76 -29.40 11.35
CA ARG A 387 -8.36 -28.96 11.52
C ARG A 387 -7.43 -29.57 10.50
N GLY A 388 -7.63 -30.83 10.11
CA GLY A 388 -6.86 -31.49 9.06
C GLY A 388 -6.96 -30.84 7.68
N ARG A 389 -7.99 -30.02 7.45
CA ARG A 389 -8.18 -29.26 6.20
C ARG A 389 -7.59 -27.85 6.24
N ILE A 390 -7.17 -27.37 7.42
CA ILE A 390 -6.71 -25.98 7.58
C ILE A 390 -5.27 -25.82 7.08
N ILE A 391 -5.08 -24.88 6.18
CA ILE A 391 -3.78 -24.32 5.83
C ILE A 391 -3.73 -22.88 6.38
N SER A 392 -2.74 -22.58 7.21
CA SER A 392 -2.62 -21.27 7.87
C SER A 392 -1.16 -20.81 7.94
N HIS A 393 -0.97 -19.54 8.24
CA HIS A 393 0.35 -18.94 8.49
C HIS A 393 0.37 -18.21 9.83
N VAL A 394 1.53 -18.21 10.50
CA VAL A 394 1.71 -17.62 11.83
C VAL A 394 2.13 -16.16 11.79
N ASP A 395 2.70 -15.72 10.67
CA ASP A 395 3.17 -14.36 10.43
C ASP A 395 3.10 -14.01 8.93
N SER A 396 3.52 -12.81 8.59
CA SER A 396 3.49 -12.32 7.20
C SER A 396 4.48 -13.04 6.27
N SER A 397 5.54 -13.65 6.79
CA SER A 397 6.56 -14.34 5.98
C SER A 397 6.06 -15.68 5.41
N GLY A 398 5.18 -16.35 6.15
CA GLY A 398 4.56 -17.63 5.73
C GLY A 398 3.35 -17.48 4.80
N ARG A 399 2.91 -16.25 4.53
CA ARG A 399 1.69 -15.94 3.78
C ARG A 399 1.65 -16.56 2.38
N ASP A 400 2.70 -16.31 1.59
CA ASP A 400 2.74 -16.75 0.19
C ASP A 400 2.87 -18.28 0.09
N ALA A 401 3.62 -18.90 1.01
CA ALA A 401 3.75 -20.36 1.09
C ALA A 401 2.40 -21.01 1.44
N ALA A 402 1.64 -20.47 2.38
CA ALA A 402 0.31 -20.98 2.73
C ALA A 402 -0.69 -20.86 1.56
N LEU A 403 -0.66 -19.72 0.84
CA LEU A 403 -1.48 -19.53 -0.35
C LEU A 403 -1.13 -20.55 -1.44
N GLN A 404 0.14 -20.73 -1.75
CA GLN A 404 0.59 -21.70 -2.76
C GLN A 404 0.24 -23.14 -2.36
N ALA A 405 0.40 -23.52 -1.10
CA ALA A 405 0.01 -24.82 -0.59
C ALA A 405 -1.50 -25.08 -0.76
N HIS A 406 -2.34 -24.05 -0.50
CA HIS A 406 -3.78 -24.14 -0.71
C HIS A 406 -4.14 -24.28 -2.19
N LEU A 407 -3.55 -23.47 -3.06
CA LEU A 407 -3.82 -23.51 -4.50
C LEU A 407 -3.40 -24.83 -5.14
N GLN A 408 -2.25 -25.39 -4.75
CA GLN A 408 -1.67 -26.60 -5.33
C GLN A 408 -2.25 -27.90 -4.73
N SER A 409 -2.88 -27.83 -3.56
CA SER A 409 -3.48 -29.03 -2.96
C SER A 409 -4.63 -29.56 -3.81
N PRO A 410 -4.68 -30.88 -4.06
CA PRO A 410 -5.86 -31.53 -4.66
C PRO A 410 -7.03 -31.69 -3.68
N ASP A 411 -6.76 -31.55 -2.38
CA ASP A 411 -7.72 -31.80 -1.32
C ASP A 411 -8.63 -30.58 -1.08
N ALA A 412 -9.76 -30.80 -0.42
CA ALA A 412 -10.70 -29.76 -0.01
C ALA A 412 -10.15 -28.92 1.16
N THR A 413 -9.03 -28.23 0.95
CA THR A 413 -8.37 -27.41 1.96
C THR A 413 -9.12 -26.13 2.25
N VAL A 414 -8.90 -25.56 3.45
CA VAL A 414 -9.46 -24.28 3.89
C VAL A 414 -8.32 -23.36 4.29
N LEU A 415 -8.16 -22.26 3.55
CA LEU A 415 -7.14 -21.25 3.85
C LEU A 415 -7.60 -20.36 5.00
N LEU A 416 -6.94 -20.47 6.15
CA LEU A 416 -7.19 -19.61 7.32
C LEU A 416 -6.16 -18.50 7.38
N THR A 417 -6.63 -17.28 7.17
CA THR A 417 -5.73 -16.11 7.08
C THR A 417 -6.19 -14.92 7.93
N PRO A 418 -5.28 -14.27 8.65
CA PRO A 418 -5.58 -13.02 9.37
C PRO A 418 -5.45 -11.78 8.50
N SER A 419 -4.76 -11.83 7.34
CA SER A 419 -4.27 -10.64 6.63
C SER A 419 -4.42 -10.66 5.09
N MET A 420 -4.83 -11.77 4.49
CA MET A 420 -5.05 -11.85 3.04
C MET A 420 -6.49 -11.46 2.68
N THR A 421 -6.81 -10.18 2.80
CA THR A 421 -8.13 -9.64 2.48
C THR A 421 -8.25 -9.19 1.03
N GLU A 422 -7.10 -8.92 0.40
CA GLU A 422 -6.99 -8.38 -0.94
C GLU A 422 -5.78 -8.95 -1.69
N GLY A 423 -5.76 -8.81 -3.01
CA GLY A 423 -4.62 -9.17 -3.86
C GLY A 423 -4.37 -10.67 -4.02
N ILE A 424 -5.33 -11.52 -3.68
CA ILE A 424 -5.27 -12.95 -3.95
C ILE A 424 -6.27 -13.34 -5.04
N ASN A 425 -5.84 -14.17 -5.98
CA ASN A 425 -6.72 -14.73 -7.00
C ASN A 425 -7.03 -16.18 -6.63
N LEU A 426 -8.30 -16.43 -6.29
CA LEU A 426 -8.85 -17.73 -5.91
C LEU A 426 -9.95 -18.13 -6.90
N ASP A 427 -9.58 -18.21 -8.16
CA ASP A 427 -10.49 -18.59 -9.24
C ASP A 427 -10.90 -20.06 -9.21
N GLY A 428 -11.94 -20.37 -9.96
CA GLY A 428 -12.47 -21.73 -10.09
C GLY A 428 -12.95 -22.31 -8.76
N ASP A 429 -12.41 -23.48 -8.40
CA ASP A 429 -12.79 -24.24 -7.20
C ASP A 429 -11.93 -23.90 -5.98
N ASN A 430 -11.05 -22.90 -6.06
CA ASN A 430 -10.12 -22.57 -4.98
C ASN A 430 -10.77 -21.85 -3.78
N ALA A 431 -11.98 -21.29 -3.92
CA ALA A 431 -12.72 -20.71 -2.81
C ALA A 431 -14.24 -20.75 -3.08
N ARG A 432 -14.86 -21.88 -2.83
CA ARG A 432 -16.32 -22.07 -3.01
C ARG A 432 -17.14 -21.47 -1.88
N PHE A 433 -16.54 -21.27 -0.71
CA PHE A 433 -17.12 -20.55 0.40
C PHE A 433 -16.10 -19.65 1.08
N GLN A 434 -16.59 -18.58 1.72
CA GLN A 434 -15.79 -17.66 2.52
C GLN A 434 -16.46 -17.45 3.87
N VAL A 435 -15.62 -17.34 4.91
CA VAL A 435 -16.06 -16.99 6.26
C VAL A 435 -15.36 -15.71 6.67
N LEU A 436 -16.13 -14.68 7.00
CA LEU A 436 -15.64 -13.45 7.64
C LEU A 436 -15.90 -13.56 9.14
N CYS A 437 -14.88 -13.81 9.94
CA CYS A 437 -15.03 -13.97 11.40
C CYS A 437 -15.47 -12.68 12.07
N LYS A 438 -15.02 -11.53 11.56
CA LYS A 438 -15.45 -10.21 12.03
C LYS A 438 -15.31 -9.18 10.90
N ILE A 439 -16.07 -8.09 11.02
CA ILE A 439 -15.86 -6.91 10.16
C ILE A 439 -14.63 -6.15 10.68
N PRO A 440 -13.64 -5.84 9.83
CA PRO A 440 -12.43 -5.13 10.22
C PRO A 440 -12.70 -3.62 10.33
N TYR A 441 -13.25 -3.18 11.45
CA TYR A 441 -13.32 -1.75 11.75
C TYR A 441 -11.93 -1.19 12.08
N PRO A 442 -11.63 0.07 11.70
CA PRO A 442 -10.47 0.79 12.19
C PRO A 442 -10.42 0.78 13.72
N TYR A 443 -9.21 0.73 14.28
CA TYR A 443 -9.05 0.67 15.73
C TYR A 443 -9.26 2.05 16.36
N LEU A 444 -10.42 2.29 16.96
CA LEU A 444 -10.76 3.55 17.64
C LEU A 444 -9.85 3.92 18.83
N GLY A 445 -8.98 3.03 19.26
CA GLY A 445 -7.91 3.33 20.21
C GLY A 445 -6.72 4.07 19.59
N ASP A 446 -6.58 4.06 18.26
CA ASP A 446 -5.60 4.86 17.53
C ASP A 446 -6.04 6.33 17.54
N ALA A 447 -5.12 7.22 17.93
CA ALA A 447 -5.42 8.64 18.07
C ALA A 447 -5.74 9.30 16.71
N GLN A 448 -5.07 8.86 15.64
CA GLN A 448 -5.33 9.35 14.28
C GLN A 448 -6.74 8.94 13.81
N VAL A 449 -7.13 7.67 14.02
CA VAL A 449 -8.48 7.19 13.67
C VAL A 449 -9.55 7.98 14.41
N ARG A 450 -9.36 8.25 15.70
CA ARG A 450 -10.28 9.08 16.49
C ARG A 450 -10.39 10.50 15.94
N ALA A 451 -9.25 11.18 15.74
CA ALA A 451 -9.23 12.55 15.22
C ALA A 451 -9.94 12.64 13.84
N ARG A 452 -9.77 11.63 13.00
CA ARG A 452 -10.46 11.55 11.70
C ARG A 452 -11.97 11.37 11.84
N THR A 453 -12.40 10.42 12.68
CA THR A 453 -13.83 10.16 12.92
C THR A 453 -14.52 11.38 13.56
N ASP A 454 -13.81 12.10 14.44
CA ASP A 454 -14.33 13.32 15.07
C ASP A 454 -14.46 14.47 14.06
N ARG A 455 -13.54 14.54 13.09
CA ARG A 455 -13.52 15.56 12.02
C ARG A 455 -14.51 15.28 10.89
N ASP A 456 -14.60 14.03 10.44
CA ASP A 456 -15.50 13.55 9.39
C ASP A 456 -16.21 12.28 9.85
N PRO A 457 -17.42 12.40 10.42
CA PRO A 457 -18.18 11.24 10.89
C PRO A 457 -18.61 10.28 9.78
N ASP A 458 -18.58 10.72 8.53
CA ASP A 458 -18.93 9.89 7.36
C ASP A 458 -17.73 9.07 6.85
N TRP A 459 -16.53 9.38 7.36
CA TRP A 459 -15.29 8.68 6.97
C TRP A 459 -15.22 7.23 7.47
#